data_eafa8751f27a4a0122b708f449fb080c
#
_entry.id   eafa8751f27a4a0122b708f449fb080c
#
_cell.length_a   1.000
_cell.length_b   1.000
_cell.length_c   1.000
_cell.angle_alpha   90.00
_cell.angle_beta   90.00
_cell.angle_gamma   90.00
#
_symmetry.space_group_name_H-M   'P 1'
#
loop_
_entity.id
_entity.type
_entity.pdbx_description
1 polymer ?
#
loop_
_entity_poly.entity_id
_entity_poly.type
_entity_poly.pdbx_seq_one_letter_code
_entity_poly.pdbx_strand_id
1 'polypeptide(L)'
;AASDVYKRQIEHSVKAGVEMIELDARPTSDGVLVLMHDNTIDRTTNGSGAVGDFTYQQLQQFYLKDASGNITGERIPTLEEAMKKGKGKVYYNLDIVNKNVAVNTIVALLKKLDMEGSTLLYVSNNRNYAFDLKAANSSLLLHPMAKATDDITYFSSSYTDNVQMMQLSTSDAMGGTMVNEIKDKGWLLFSNIVGANDTNMLSENYSGLVGMINKRINIVQTDYAEVAAKYLKSKGYR
;
A
#
# COMPACT_ATOMS: atom_id res chain seq x y z
N ALA A 1 8.62 6.17 6.86
CA ALA A 1 7.71 6.40 7.95
C ALA A 1 8.07 5.51 9.12
N ALA A 2 8.28 6.10 10.28
CA ALA A 2 8.56 5.35 11.50
C ALA A 2 7.23 4.83 12.06
N SER A 3 7.24 3.69 12.63
CA SER A 3 6.10 2.84 12.94
C SER A 3 5.29 3.20 14.20
N ASP A 4 5.75 4.12 15.05
CA ASP A 4 4.92 4.83 16.04
C ASP A 4 3.67 5.42 15.36
N VAL A 5 3.85 5.57 14.17
CA VAL A 5 3.06 6.05 13.12
C VAL A 5 2.00 5.04 12.68
N TYR A 6 2.25 3.72 12.60
CA TYR A 6 1.27 2.84 11.97
C TYR A 6 -0.05 2.74 12.72
N LYS A 7 -0.05 2.48 14.03
CA LYS A 7 -1.33 2.40 14.76
C LYS A 7 -2.02 3.77 14.86
N ARG A 8 -1.27 4.82 15.17
CA ARG A 8 -1.81 6.20 15.26
C ARG A 8 -2.08 6.79 13.89
N GLN A 9 -1.23 6.49 12.87
CA GLN A 9 -1.47 6.95 11.50
C GLN A 9 -2.72 6.31 10.91
N ILE A 10 -2.97 5.03 11.12
CA ILE A 10 -4.22 4.40 10.66
C ILE A 10 -5.41 5.12 11.29
N GLU A 11 -5.41 5.34 12.60
CA GLU A 11 -6.49 6.06 13.29
C GLU A 11 -6.61 7.52 12.81
N HIS A 12 -5.48 8.18 12.56
CA HIS A 12 -5.42 9.55 12.05
C HIS A 12 -5.92 9.64 10.61
N SER A 13 -5.47 8.73 9.75
CA SER A 13 -5.91 8.63 8.35
C SER A 13 -7.40 8.37 8.24
N VAL A 14 -7.94 7.47 9.08
CA VAL A 14 -9.38 7.22 9.16
C VAL A 14 -10.14 8.50 9.55
N LYS A 15 -9.65 9.27 10.53
CA LYS A 15 -10.27 10.55 10.96
C LYS A 15 -10.16 11.62 9.89
N ALA A 16 -9.08 11.63 9.12
CA ALA A 16 -8.86 12.57 8.02
C ALA A 16 -9.72 12.25 6.78
N GLY A 17 -10.45 11.12 6.78
CA GLY A 17 -11.29 10.70 5.67
C GLY A 17 -10.53 10.07 4.52
N VAL A 18 -9.36 9.49 4.79
CA VAL A 18 -8.61 8.71 3.80
C VAL A 18 -9.37 7.43 3.49
N GLU A 19 -9.52 7.12 2.21
CA GLU A 19 -10.32 5.96 1.75
C GLU A 19 -9.49 4.67 1.69
N MET A 20 -8.17 4.77 1.49
CA MET A 20 -7.27 3.63 1.37
C MET A 20 -5.96 3.87 2.11
N ILE A 21 -5.45 2.85 2.77
CA ILE A 21 -4.15 2.86 3.46
C ILE A 21 -3.26 1.80 2.84
N GLU A 22 -2.06 2.22 2.43
CA GLU A 22 -1.03 1.30 1.97
C GLU A 22 -0.22 0.78 3.17
N LEU A 23 0.10 -0.52 3.18
CA LEU A 23 0.89 -1.17 4.21
C LEU A 23 1.89 -2.14 3.57
N ASP A 24 3.11 -2.08 4.10
CA ASP A 24 4.17 -3.05 3.81
C ASP A 24 4.20 -4.15 4.87
N ALA A 25 4.24 -5.41 4.46
CA ALA A 25 4.33 -6.52 5.40
C ALA A 25 5.45 -7.50 5.03
N ARG A 26 6.13 -8.00 6.06
CA ARG A 26 7.16 -9.04 5.94
C ARG A 26 6.92 -10.16 6.94
N PRO A 27 7.27 -11.41 6.59
CA PRO A 27 7.21 -12.53 7.52
C PRO A 27 8.43 -12.53 8.45
N THR A 28 8.19 -12.86 9.71
CA THR A 28 9.21 -13.26 10.67
C THR A 28 9.63 -14.71 10.44
N SER A 29 10.67 -15.21 11.14
CA SER A 29 11.11 -16.60 11.04
C SER A 29 10.05 -17.62 11.45
N ASP A 30 9.12 -17.23 12.32
CA ASP A 30 7.98 -18.04 12.76
C ASP A 30 6.69 -17.76 11.96
N GLY A 31 6.79 -17.03 10.84
CA GLY A 31 5.71 -16.82 9.89
C GLY A 31 4.68 -15.75 10.26
N VAL A 32 4.91 -14.99 11.33
CA VAL A 32 4.05 -13.87 11.69
C VAL A 32 4.29 -12.69 10.73
N LEU A 33 3.25 -12.14 10.13
CA LEU A 33 3.37 -10.95 9.28
C LEU A 33 3.43 -9.69 10.15
N VAL A 34 4.52 -8.94 10.01
CA VAL A 34 4.76 -7.67 10.71
C VAL A 34 4.83 -6.50 9.74
N LEU A 35 4.49 -5.30 10.21
CA LEU A 35 4.63 -4.10 9.39
C LEU A 35 6.10 -3.69 9.28
N MET A 36 6.67 -3.85 8.10
CA MET A 36 8.04 -3.46 7.81
C MET A 36 8.25 -3.28 6.30
N HIS A 37 8.69 -2.09 5.91
CA HIS A 37 9.05 -1.81 4.52
C HIS A 37 10.38 -2.46 4.16
N ASP A 38 11.44 -2.19 4.95
CA ASP A 38 12.80 -2.65 4.69
C ASP A 38 12.97 -4.15 4.99
N ASN A 39 13.97 -4.77 4.39
CA ASN A 39 14.31 -6.16 4.70
C ASN A 39 14.92 -6.32 6.09
N THR A 40 15.48 -5.24 6.66
CA THR A 40 16.10 -5.22 7.98
C THR A 40 15.38 -4.24 8.91
N ILE A 41 15.59 -4.41 10.23
CA ILE A 41 15.01 -3.56 11.26
C ILE A 41 15.82 -2.31 11.59
N ASP A 42 17.00 -2.14 10.98
CA ASP A 42 18.06 -1.18 11.36
C ASP A 42 17.61 0.27 11.30
N ARG A 43 16.92 0.66 10.23
CA ARG A 43 16.51 2.05 10.01
C ARG A 43 15.42 2.50 10.98
N THR A 44 14.47 1.61 11.25
CA THR A 44 13.23 1.95 11.94
C THR A 44 13.19 1.48 13.40
N THR A 45 14.21 0.79 13.88
CA THR A 45 14.30 0.32 15.27
C THR A 45 15.67 0.59 15.90
N ASN A 46 15.78 0.34 17.20
CA ASN A 46 17.07 0.33 17.92
C ASN A 46 17.81 -1.01 17.81
N GLY A 47 17.30 -1.96 16.99
CA GLY A 47 17.95 -3.23 16.70
C GLY A 47 18.64 -3.23 15.33
N SER A 48 19.22 -4.38 14.97
CA SER A 48 19.88 -4.62 13.69
C SER A 48 19.68 -6.06 13.25
N GLY A 49 19.53 -6.30 11.95
CA GLY A 49 19.38 -7.63 11.34
C GLY A 49 18.14 -7.76 10.45
N ALA A 50 18.05 -8.87 9.72
CA ALA A 50 16.92 -9.10 8.82
C ALA A 50 15.67 -9.51 9.60
N VAL A 51 14.50 -9.03 9.17
CA VAL A 51 13.20 -9.35 9.79
C VAL A 51 12.97 -10.85 9.87
N GLY A 52 13.32 -11.57 8.79
CA GLY A 52 13.14 -13.02 8.70
C GLY A 52 14.09 -13.85 9.58
N ASP A 53 15.09 -13.23 10.22
CA ASP A 53 16.01 -13.92 11.16
C ASP A 53 15.44 -14.00 12.58
N PHE A 54 14.41 -13.21 12.87
CA PHE A 54 13.79 -13.11 14.18
C PHE A 54 12.40 -13.75 14.21
N THR A 55 12.05 -14.39 15.31
CA THR A 55 10.65 -14.67 15.65
C THR A 55 9.95 -13.35 16.02
N TYR A 56 8.61 -13.34 15.97
CA TYR A 56 7.85 -12.17 16.40
C TYR A 56 8.18 -11.80 17.86
N GLN A 57 8.31 -12.79 18.75
CA GLN A 57 8.66 -12.57 20.14
C GLN A 57 10.05 -11.90 20.29
N GLN A 58 11.02 -12.28 19.47
CA GLN A 58 12.35 -11.65 19.48
C GLN A 58 12.28 -10.21 18.97
N LEU A 59 11.47 -9.93 17.93
CA LEU A 59 11.28 -8.56 17.44
C LEU A 59 10.66 -7.64 18.50
N GLN A 60 9.88 -8.16 19.43
CA GLN A 60 9.30 -7.39 20.53
C GLN A 60 10.32 -6.88 21.56
N GLN A 61 11.61 -7.20 21.42
CA GLN A 61 12.68 -6.62 22.25
C GLN A 61 13.12 -5.25 21.72
N PHE A 62 12.88 -4.94 20.45
CA PHE A 62 13.30 -3.73 19.80
C PHE A 62 12.22 -2.65 19.81
N TYR A 63 12.64 -1.43 20.12
CA TYR A 63 11.77 -0.26 20.07
C TYR A 63 11.90 0.45 18.72
N LEU A 64 10.82 1.01 18.29
CA LEU A 64 10.72 1.76 17.05
C LEU A 64 11.31 3.16 17.21
N LYS A 65 11.83 3.72 16.10
CA LYS A 65 12.31 5.10 16.01
C LYS A 65 11.25 5.97 15.32
N ASP A 66 11.14 7.21 15.73
CA ASP A 66 10.39 8.23 15.01
C ASP A 66 11.16 8.72 13.75
N ALA A 67 10.56 9.64 12.99
CA ALA A 67 11.19 10.19 11.79
C ALA A 67 12.49 10.96 12.06
N SER A 68 12.69 11.43 13.28
CA SER A 68 13.92 12.11 13.74
C SER A 68 14.98 11.16 14.26
N GLY A 69 14.69 9.84 14.30
CA GLY A 69 15.59 8.80 14.80
C GLY A 69 15.53 8.58 16.31
N ASN A 70 14.64 9.26 17.03
CA ASN A 70 14.47 9.07 18.48
C ASN A 70 13.73 7.75 18.74
N ILE A 71 14.18 7.04 19.80
CA ILE A 71 13.50 5.82 20.25
C ILE A 71 12.14 6.18 20.85
N THR A 72 11.11 5.47 20.39
CA THR A 72 9.75 5.59 20.92
C THR A 72 9.49 4.51 21.98
N GLY A 73 8.32 4.54 22.63
CA GLY A 73 7.87 3.44 23.48
C GLY A 73 7.19 2.28 22.73
N GLU A 74 7.10 2.38 21.40
CA GLU A 74 6.33 1.47 20.57
C GLU A 74 7.19 0.30 20.04
N ARG A 75 6.49 -0.81 19.71
CA ARG A 75 7.10 -2.02 19.16
C ARG A 75 6.60 -2.27 17.73
N ILE A 76 7.30 -3.13 16.99
CA ILE A 76 6.88 -3.54 15.65
C ILE A 76 5.52 -4.23 15.74
N PRO A 77 4.45 -3.70 15.12
CA PRO A 77 3.13 -4.32 15.16
C PRO A 77 3.00 -5.44 14.13
N THR A 78 2.09 -6.36 14.38
CA THR A 78 1.66 -7.32 13.36
C THR A 78 0.77 -6.64 12.32
N LEU A 79 0.74 -7.21 11.10
CA LEU A 79 -0.20 -6.80 10.06
C LEU A 79 -1.65 -6.98 10.55
N GLU A 80 -1.93 -8.06 11.27
CA GLU A 80 -3.25 -8.33 11.86
C GLU A 80 -3.72 -7.21 12.79
N GLU A 81 -2.85 -6.77 13.71
CA GLU A 81 -3.16 -5.67 14.64
C GLU A 81 -3.45 -4.36 13.91
N ALA A 82 -2.65 -4.06 12.87
CA ALA A 82 -2.81 -2.86 12.08
C ALA A 82 -4.12 -2.87 11.27
N MET A 83 -4.40 -3.96 10.58
CA MET A 83 -5.61 -4.08 9.76
C MET A 83 -6.90 -4.00 10.58
N LYS A 84 -6.91 -4.56 11.78
CA LYS A 84 -8.07 -4.47 12.70
C LYS A 84 -8.44 -3.03 13.05
N LYS A 85 -7.48 -2.09 13.07
CA LYS A 85 -7.73 -0.68 13.42
C LYS A 85 -8.61 0.07 12.41
N GLY A 86 -8.47 -0.25 11.14
CA GLY A 86 -9.25 0.37 10.07
C GLY A 86 -10.31 -0.53 9.45
N LYS A 87 -10.55 -1.74 9.99
CA LYS A 87 -11.58 -2.65 9.47
C LYS A 87 -12.95 -1.98 9.38
N GLY A 88 -13.56 -2.07 8.20
CA GLY A 88 -14.87 -1.47 7.91
C GLY A 88 -14.88 0.06 7.75
N LYS A 89 -13.70 0.71 7.76
CA LYS A 89 -13.57 2.17 7.63
C LYS A 89 -12.73 2.60 6.44
N VAL A 90 -11.75 1.79 6.04
CA VAL A 90 -10.84 2.04 4.92
C VAL A 90 -10.61 0.75 4.14
N TYR A 91 -10.20 0.90 2.89
CA TYR A 91 -9.56 -0.17 2.12
C TYR A 91 -8.08 -0.28 2.49
N TYR A 92 -7.51 -1.46 2.33
CA TYR A 92 -6.06 -1.65 2.44
C TYR A 92 -5.46 -2.00 1.09
N ASN A 93 -4.29 -1.42 0.81
CA ASN A 93 -3.42 -1.81 -0.29
C ASN A 93 -2.16 -2.43 0.32
N LEU A 94 -1.96 -3.74 0.16
CA LEU A 94 -0.84 -4.44 0.78
C LEU A 94 0.30 -4.65 -0.22
N ASP A 95 1.45 -4.05 0.04
CA ASP A 95 2.69 -4.36 -0.69
C ASP A 95 3.42 -5.53 -0.04
N ILE A 96 3.26 -6.70 -0.64
CA ILE A 96 3.82 -7.97 -0.18
C ILE A 96 4.56 -8.73 -1.28
N VAL A 97 4.48 -8.30 -2.54
CA VAL A 97 4.90 -9.06 -3.72
C VAL A 97 6.40 -9.42 -3.73
N ASN A 98 7.26 -8.55 -3.22
CA ASN A 98 8.72 -8.74 -3.19
C ASN A 98 9.25 -8.90 -1.76
N LYS A 99 8.40 -9.35 -0.84
CA LYS A 99 8.71 -9.38 0.60
C LYS A 99 8.66 -10.77 1.22
N ASN A 100 8.74 -11.81 0.36
CA ASN A 100 8.75 -13.23 0.75
C ASN A 100 7.50 -13.66 1.55
N VAL A 101 6.37 -12.97 1.35
CA VAL A 101 5.10 -13.36 1.97
C VAL A 101 4.51 -14.54 1.21
N ALA A 102 4.35 -15.67 1.90
CA ALA A 102 3.72 -16.84 1.31
C ALA A 102 2.22 -16.58 1.06
N VAL A 103 1.75 -17.01 -0.13
CA VAL A 103 0.34 -16.84 -0.55
C VAL A 103 -0.63 -17.38 0.50
N ASN A 104 -0.40 -18.59 1.01
CA ASN A 104 -1.29 -19.20 1.99
C ASN A 104 -1.34 -18.41 3.31
N THR A 105 -0.25 -17.76 3.71
CA THR A 105 -0.21 -16.96 4.95
C THR A 105 -1.10 -15.74 4.83
N ILE A 106 -0.99 -14.98 3.72
CA ILE A 106 -1.82 -13.79 3.54
C ILE A 106 -3.30 -14.14 3.33
N VAL A 107 -3.58 -15.18 2.54
CA VAL A 107 -4.96 -15.66 2.31
C VAL A 107 -5.62 -16.08 3.62
N ALA A 108 -4.92 -16.86 4.46
CA ALA A 108 -5.43 -17.26 5.76
C ALA A 108 -5.70 -16.07 6.69
N LEU A 109 -4.81 -15.07 6.68
CA LEU A 109 -4.99 -13.86 7.47
C LEU A 109 -6.22 -13.06 7.01
N LEU A 110 -6.36 -12.81 5.71
CA LEU A 110 -7.49 -12.05 5.17
C LEU A 110 -8.82 -12.74 5.45
N LYS A 111 -8.87 -14.06 5.27
CA LYS A 111 -10.05 -14.88 5.62
C LYS A 111 -10.37 -14.83 7.12
N LYS A 112 -9.36 -14.97 7.99
CA LYS A 112 -9.51 -14.83 9.44
C LYS A 112 -10.11 -13.49 9.85
N LEU A 113 -9.70 -12.43 9.14
CA LEU A 113 -10.16 -11.07 9.39
C LEU A 113 -11.47 -10.73 8.70
N ASP A 114 -11.96 -11.56 7.77
CA ASP A 114 -13.09 -11.25 6.90
C ASP A 114 -12.86 -9.89 6.19
N MET A 115 -11.72 -9.80 5.46
CA MET A 115 -11.27 -8.56 4.82
C MET A 115 -10.83 -8.77 3.36
N GLU A 116 -11.16 -9.91 2.73
CA GLU A 116 -10.82 -10.18 1.33
C GLU A 116 -11.41 -9.12 0.39
N GLY A 117 -12.66 -8.70 0.63
CA GLY A 117 -13.36 -7.69 -0.19
C GLY A 117 -12.97 -6.24 0.08
N SER A 118 -12.13 -5.98 1.10
CA SER A 118 -11.66 -4.64 1.47
C SER A 118 -10.14 -4.49 1.42
N THR A 119 -9.45 -5.49 0.87
CA THR A 119 -7.99 -5.51 0.76
C THR A 119 -7.56 -5.79 -0.66
N LEU A 120 -6.77 -4.88 -1.22
CA LEU A 120 -6.11 -5.05 -2.51
C LEU A 120 -4.69 -5.56 -2.27
N LEU A 121 -4.30 -6.57 -3.02
CA LEU A 121 -2.95 -7.14 -2.96
C LEU A 121 -2.12 -6.57 -4.11
N TYR A 122 -1.11 -5.76 -3.80
CA TYR A 122 -0.20 -5.25 -4.81
C TYR A 122 0.64 -6.39 -5.39
N VAL A 123 0.52 -6.61 -6.67
CA VAL A 123 1.21 -7.69 -7.39
C VAL A 123 2.24 -7.18 -8.41
N SER A 124 2.40 -5.84 -8.54
CA SER A 124 3.24 -5.26 -9.60
C SER A 124 2.82 -5.83 -10.96
N ASN A 125 3.76 -6.20 -11.83
CA ASN A 125 3.49 -6.99 -13.03
C ASN A 125 3.90 -8.46 -12.88
N ASN A 126 3.92 -8.97 -11.65
CA ASN A 126 4.28 -10.37 -11.36
C ASN A 126 3.08 -11.30 -11.63
N ARG A 127 3.01 -11.83 -12.85
CA ARG A 127 1.92 -12.68 -13.32
C ARG A 127 1.82 -14.00 -12.56
N ASN A 128 2.96 -14.58 -12.17
CA ASN A 128 2.99 -15.83 -11.42
C ASN A 128 2.40 -15.63 -10.02
N TYR A 129 2.79 -14.56 -9.33
CA TYR A 129 2.26 -14.27 -8.01
C TYR A 129 0.75 -13.95 -8.03
N ALA A 130 0.29 -13.23 -9.05
CA ALA A 130 -1.14 -12.99 -9.27
C ALA A 130 -1.91 -14.29 -9.52
N PHE A 131 -1.34 -15.21 -10.31
CA PHE A 131 -1.91 -16.54 -10.57
C PHE A 131 -2.03 -17.36 -9.27
N ASP A 132 -0.97 -17.42 -8.47
CA ASP A 132 -0.95 -18.18 -7.21
C ASP A 132 -1.97 -17.63 -6.20
N LEU A 133 -2.09 -16.31 -6.09
CA LEU A 133 -3.11 -15.66 -5.24
C LEU A 133 -4.53 -16.04 -5.67
N LYS A 134 -4.83 -15.93 -6.97
CA LYS A 134 -6.16 -16.27 -7.51
C LYS A 134 -6.47 -17.76 -7.37
N ALA A 135 -5.48 -18.63 -7.56
CA ALA A 135 -5.63 -20.07 -7.37
C ALA A 135 -5.94 -20.42 -5.90
N ALA A 136 -5.34 -19.69 -4.96
CA ALA A 136 -5.58 -19.90 -3.53
C ALA A 136 -6.95 -19.36 -3.07
N ASN A 137 -7.38 -18.24 -3.63
CA ASN A 137 -8.71 -17.66 -3.37
C ASN A 137 -9.14 -16.76 -4.55
N SER A 138 -10.13 -17.19 -5.30
CA SER A 138 -10.62 -16.51 -6.51
C SER A 138 -11.30 -15.16 -6.25
N SER A 139 -11.67 -14.84 -5.00
CA SER A 139 -12.32 -13.59 -4.63
C SER A 139 -11.37 -12.45 -4.25
N LEU A 140 -10.05 -12.71 -4.19
CA LEU A 140 -9.07 -11.71 -3.84
C LEU A 140 -9.02 -10.56 -4.84
N LEU A 141 -8.91 -9.34 -4.34
CA LEU A 141 -8.71 -8.15 -5.15
C LEU A 141 -7.22 -7.94 -5.41
N LEU A 142 -6.86 -7.76 -6.68
CA LEU A 142 -5.49 -7.55 -7.10
C LEU A 142 -5.27 -6.08 -7.48
N HIS A 143 -4.09 -5.57 -7.14
CA HIS A 143 -3.60 -4.28 -7.57
C HIS A 143 -2.34 -4.45 -8.43
N PRO A 144 -2.49 -4.61 -9.75
CA PRO A 144 -1.36 -4.70 -10.67
C PRO A 144 -0.79 -3.33 -11.01
N MET A 145 0.46 -3.35 -11.51
CA MET A 145 1.12 -2.20 -12.12
C MET A 145 1.39 -2.51 -13.60
N ALA A 146 0.99 -1.63 -14.49
CA ALA A 146 1.36 -1.73 -15.89
C ALA A 146 2.70 -1.05 -16.14
N LYS A 147 3.61 -1.79 -16.76
CA LYS A 147 4.88 -1.29 -17.32
C LYS A 147 4.83 -1.24 -18.84
N ALA A 148 3.87 -1.96 -19.45
CA ALA A 148 3.57 -1.97 -20.87
C ALA A 148 2.08 -2.27 -21.08
N THR A 149 1.58 -2.01 -22.31
CA THR A 149 0.19 -2.32 -22.69
C THR A 149 -0.14 -3.81 -22.60
N ASP A 150 0.86 -4.69 -22.79
CA ASP A 150 0.71 -6.12 -22.60
C ASP A 150 0.32 -6.52 -21.16
N ASP A 151 0.74 -5.75 -20.15
CA ASP A 151 0.30 -5.98 -18.78
C ASP A 151 -1.20 -5.67 -18.63
N ILE A 152 -1.68 -4.59 -19.26
CA ILE A 152 -3.11 -4.23 -19.25
C ILE A 152 -3.94 -5.34 -19.91
N THR A 153 -3.50 -5.80 -21.08
CA THR A 153 -4.15 -6.90 -21.81
C THR A 153 -4.19 -8.18 -20.98
N TYR A 154 -3.06 -8.56 -20.38
CA TYR A 154 -2.98 -9.76 -19.54
C TYR A 154 -3.95 -9.71 -18.36
N PHE A 155 -3.89 -8.66 -17.56
CA PHE A 155 -4.74 -8.54 -16.37
C PHE A 155 -6.22 -8.38 -16.73
N SER A 156 -6.57 -7.71 -17.83
CA SER A 156 -7.96 -7.57 -18.26
C SER A 156 -8.57 -8.87 -18.79
N SER A 157 -7.78 -9.73 -19.41
CA SER A 157 -8.27 -11.01 -19.92
C SER A 157 -8.32 -12.11 -18.87
N SER A 158 -7.42 -12.07 -17.87
CA SER A 158 -7.26 -13.15 -16.89
C SER A 158 -7.91 -12.87 -15.54
N TYR A 159 -8.19 -11.60 -15.20
CA TYR A 159 -8.59 -11.17 -13.85
C TYR A 159 -9.69 -10.09 -13.87
N THR A 160 -10.65 -10.17 -14.78
CA THR A 160 -11.70 -9.16 -15.00
C THR A 160 -12.41 -8.73 -13.72
N ASP A 161 -12.75 -9.69 -12.86
CA ASP A 161 -13.49 -9.43 -11.62
C ASP A 161 -12.60 -9.09 -10.42
N ASN A 162 -11.29 -9.36 -10.54
CA ASN A 162 -10.34 -9.21 -9.44
C ASN A 162 -9.56 -7.89 -9.48
N VAL A 163 -9.53 -7.21 -10.63
CA VAL A 163 -8.81 -5.95 -10.83
C VAL A 163 -9.81 -4.81 -10.95
N GLN A 164 -9.76 -3.87 -10.01
CA GLN A 164 -10.58 -2.68 -9.99
C GLN A 164 -9.78 -1.41 -10.24
N MET A 165 -8.46 -1.50 -10.07
CA MET A 165 -7.53 -0.41 -10.32
C MET A 165 -6.19 -0.94 -10.84
N MET A 166 -5.44 -0.08 -11.51
CA MET A 166 -4.12 -0.38 -12.02
C MET A 166 -3.18 0.79 -11.78
N GLN A 167 -1.99 0.48 -11.29
CA GLN A 167 -0.94 1.47 -11.08
C GLN A 167 -0.19 1.74 -12.37
N LEU A 168 0.10 3.02 -12.61
CA LEU A 168 1.10 3.48 -13.55
C LEU A 168 2.24 4.17 -12.81
N SER A 169 3.47 4.06 -13.32
CA SER A 169 4.55 4.92 -12.85
C SER A 169 4.22 6.39 -13.13
N THR A 170 4.83 7.32 -12.38
CA THR A 170 4.59 8.75 -12.58
C THR A 170 4.96 9.20 -13.99
N SER A 171 6.01 8.60 -14.60
CA SER A 171 6.43 8.85 -15.98
C SER A 171 5.41 8.31 -16.99
N ASP A 172 4.89 7.10 -16.79
CA ASP A 172 3.97 6.43 -17.71
C ASP A 172 2.55 7.02 -17.62
N ALA A 173 2.15 7.53 -16.47
CA ALA A 173 0.93 8.32 -16.31
C ALA A 173 0.96 9.61 -17.15
N MET A 174 2.12 9.97 -17.70
CA MET A 174 2.28 11.11 -18.62
C MET A 174 1.99 10.74 -20.08
N GLY A 175 2.05 9.47 -20.48
CA GLY A 175 1.81 8.98 -21.83
C GLY A 175 0.38 8.50 -22.06
N GLY A 176 -0.39 9.13 -22.96
CA GLY A 176 -1.83 8.96 -23.09
C GLY A 176 -2.37 7.57 -23.39
N THR A 177 -1.61 6.66 -24.01
CA THR A 177 -2.13 5.38 -24.51
C THR A 177 -2.55 4.45 -23.38
N MET A 178 -1.65 4.13 -22.44
CA MET A 178 -1.97 3.23 -21.31
C MET A 178 -3.05 3.82 -20.40
N VAL A 179 -3.08 5.13 -20.18
CA VAL A 179 -4.14 5.81 -19.43
C VAL A 179 -5.50 5.55 -20.05
N ASN A 180 -5.63 5.68 -21.36
CA ASN A 180 -6.89 5.44 -22.07
C ASN A 180 -7.29 3.96 -22.00
N GLU A 181 -6.35 3.05 -22.28
CA GLU A 181 -6.63 1.60 -22.22
C GLU A 181 -7.15 1.15 -20.84
N ILE A 182 -6.52 1.62 -19.74
CA ILE A 182 -6.97 1.29 -18.38
C ILE A 182 -8.40 1.81 -18.15
N LYS A 183 -8.68 3.04 -18.59
CA LYS A 183 -10.01 3.64 -18.45
C LYS A 183 -11.08 2.97 -19.29
N ASP A 184 -10.73 2.53 -20.49
CA ASP A 184 -11.64 1.79 -21.37
C ASP A 184 -12.03 0.43 -20.76
N LYS A 185 -11.24 -0.11 -19.84
CA LYS A 185 -11.58 -1.28 -19.02
C LYS A 185 -12.50 -0.94 -17.83
N GLY A 186 -12.77 0.34 -17.57
CA GLY A 186 -13.50 0.78 -16.40
C GLY A 186 -12.69 0.78 -15.10
N TRP A 187 -11.37 0.60 -15.18
CA TRP A 187 -10.52 0.55 -14.01
C TRP A 187 -10.08 1.93 -13.54
N LEU A 188 -9.86 2.05 -12.23
CA LEU A 188 -9.30 3.25 -11.63
C LEU A 188 -7.78 3.33 -11.89
N LEU A 189 -7.30 4.53 -12.15
CA LEU A 189 -5.88 4.81 -12.26
C LEU A 189 -5.31 5.17 -10.90
N PHE A 190 -4.26 4.44 -10.51
CA PHE A 190 -3.49 4.68 -9.32
C PHE A 190 -2.08 5.17 -9.68
N SER A 191 -1.59 6.16 -8.95
CA SER A 191 -0.18 6.56 -9.00
C SER A 191 0.26 7.15 -7.66
N ASN A 192 1.56 7.15 -7.40
CA ASN A 192 2.12 7.76 -6.21
C ASN A 192 2.83 9.08 -6.53
N ILE A 193 2.86 10.00 -5.57
CA ILE A 193 3.57 11.28 -5.67
C ILE A 193 4.67 11.40 -4.62
N VAL A 194 5.07 10.28 -4.01
CA VAL A 194 6.09 10.25 -2.95
C VAL A 194 7.39 10.95 -3.37
N GLY A 195 8.10 11.49 -2.39
CA GLY A 195 9.34 12.23 -2.61
C GLY A 195 9.13 13.75 -2.64
N ALA A 196 9.91 14.46 -3.47
CA ALA A 196 9.92 15.93 -3.47
C ALA A 196 8.55 16.56 -3.77
N ASN A 197 7.76 15.99 -4.67
CA ASN A 197 6.42 16.50 -4.98
C ASN A 197 5.46 16.34 -3.82
N ASP A 198 5.65 15.32 -3.00
CA ASP A 198 4.85 15.04 -1.83
C ASP A 198 5.21 16.02 -0.70
N THR A 199 6.50 16.18 -0.39
CA THR A 199 6.97 17.13 0.63
C THR A 199 6.68 18.59 0.29
N ASN A 200 6.64 18.97 -0.98
CA ASN A 200 6.30 20.29 -1.43
C ASN A 200 4.90 20.75 -0.98
N MET A 201 3.97 19.81 -0.76
CA MET A 201 2.64 20.13 -0.23
C MET A 201 2.67 20.74 1.18
N LEU A 202 3.69 20.46 1.98
CA LEU A 202 3.89 21.06 3.30
C LEU A 202 4.17 22.57 3.22
N SER A 203 4.68 23.04 2.08
CA SER A 203 4.92 24.46 1.77
C SER A 203 3.84 25.02 0.83
N GLU A 204 2.64 24.43 0.86
CA GLU A 204 1.50 24.83 0.02
C GLU A 204 1.75 24.74 -1.50
N ASN A 205 2.77 24.03 -1.94
CA ASN A 205 3.02 23.78 -3.35
C ASN A 205 2.39 22.43 -3.79
N TYR A 206 1.19 22.51 -4.33
CA TYR A 206 0.39 21.37 -4.77
C TYR A 206 0.57 21.00 -6.25
N SER A 207 1.61 21.50 -6.92
CA SER A 207 1.81 21.28 -8.37
C SER A 207 1.87 19.79 -8.76
N GLY A 208 2.50 18.94 -7.93
CA GLY A 208 2.53 17.49 -8.13
C GLY A 208 1.13 16.87 -8.09
N LEU A 209 0.35 17.20 -7.06
CA LEU A 209 -1.03 16.70 -6.91
C LEU A 209 -1.94 17.20 -8.04
N VAL A 210 -1.85 18.48 -8.41
CA VAL A 210 -2.59 19.07 -9.55
C VAL A 210 -2.19 18.37 -10.85
N GLY A 211 -0.90 18.06 -11.03
CA GLY A 211 -0.42 17.29 -12.16
C GLY A 211 -1.09 15.93 -12.29
N MET A 212 -1.28 15.20 -11.18
CA MET A 212 -1.99 13.92 -11.16
C MET A 212 -3.47 14.08 -11.53
N ILE A 213 -4.14 15.08 -10.98
CA ILE A 213 -5.55 15.37 -11.29
C ILE A 213 -5.71 15.66 -12.79
N ASN A 214 -4.85 16.50 -13.36
CA ASN A 214 -4.88 16.85 -14.80
C ASN A 214 -4.66 15.62 -15.71
N LYS A 215 -3.94 14.62 -15.22
CA LYS A 215 -3.75 13.33 -15.91
C LYS A 215 -4.86 12.33 -15.65
N ARG A 216 -5.90 12.75 -14.95
CA ARG A 216 -7.06 11.92 -14.61
C ARG A 216 -6.71 10.71 -13.73
N ILE A 217 -5.69 10.82 -12.87
CA ILE A 217 -5.42 9.83 -11.84
C ILE A 217 -6.58 9.86 -10.82
N ASN A 218 -7.13 8.69 -10.51
CA ASN A 218 -8.27 8.54 -9.61
C ASN A 218 -7.82 8.39 -8.16
N ILE A 219 -6.70 7.69 -7.94
CA ILE A 219 -6.17 7.38 -6.61
C ILE A 219 -4.70 7.82 -6.57
N VAL A 220 -4.39 8.69 -5.62
CA VAL A 220 -3.04 9.22 -5.41
C VAL A 220 -2.53 8.76 -4.05
N GLN A 221 -1.41 8.02 -4.05
CA GLN A 221 -0.70 7.67 -2.82
C GLN A 221 0.23 8.81 -2.42
N THR A 222 0.16 9.20 -1.15
CA THR A 222 0.94 10.29 -0.55
C THR A 222 1.23 9.99 0.92
N ASP A 223 2.39 10.44 1.42
CA ASP A 223 2.71 10.42 2.86
C ASP A 223 1.98 11.53 3.64
N TYR A 224 1.41 12.52 2.93
CA TYR A 224 0.74 13.69 3.52
C TYR A 224 -0.75 13.74 3.16
N ALA A 225 -1.43 12.62 3.32
CA ALA A 225 -2.81 12.43 2.89
C ALA A 225 -3.79 13.47 3.47
N GLU A 226 -3.61 13.90 4.74
CA GLU A 226 -4.45 14.95 5.35
C GLU A 226 -4.29 16.28 4.65
N VAL A 227 -3.06 16.66 4.30
CA VAL A 227 -2.75 17.91 3.58
C VAL A 227 -3.35 17.87 2.18
N ALA A 228 -3.18 16.75 1.48
CA ALA A 228 -3.75 16.52 0.16
C ALA A 228 -5.30 16.57 0.21
N ALA A 229 -5.92 15.87 1.15
CA ALA A 229 -7.38 15.83 1.31
C ALA A 229 -7.96 17.23 1.59
N LYS A 230 -7.31 18.01 2.46
CA LYS A 230 -7.73 19.40 2.75
C LYS A 230 -7.69 20.27 1.49
N TYR A 231 -6.62 20.18 0.72
CA TYR A 231 -6.49 20.92 -0.54
C TYR A 231 -7.57 20.47 -1.55
N LEU A 232 -7.73 19.19 -1.78
CA LEU A 232 -8.72 18.64 -2.71
C LEU A 232 -10.13 19.12 -2.35
N LYS A 233 -10.51 19.04 -1.08
CA LYS A 233 -11.80 19.53 -0.59
C LYS A 233 -11.98 21.03 -0.84
N SER A 234 -10.93 21.85 -0.66
CA SER A 234 -10.98 23.30 -0.93
C SER A 234 -11.20 23.63 -2.40
N LYS A 235 -10.89 22.68 -3.31
CA LYS A 235 -11.06 22.82 -4.76
C LYS A 235 -12.31 22.13 -5.30
N GLY A 236 -13.17 21.58 -4.41
CA GLY A 236 -14.38 20.89 -4.79
C GLY A 236 -14.18 19.45 -5.28
N TYR A 237 -12.99 18.90 -5.11
CA TYR A 237 -12.75 17.48 -5.25
C TYR A 237 -13.05 16.86 -3.87
N ARG A 238 -14.18 16.22 -3.72
CA ARG A 238 -14.61 15.58 -2.46
C ARG A 238 -14.23 16.22 -1.14
#